data_ff47579b6d49ff8c3c26786c634fa423
#
_entry.id   ff47579b6d49ff8c3c26786c634fa423
#
_cell.length_a   1.000
_cell.length_b   1.000
_cell.length_c   1.000
_cell.angle_alpha   90.00
_cell.angle_beta   90.00
_cell.angle_gamma   90.00
#
_symmetry.space_group_name_H-M   'P 1'
#
loop_
_entity.id
_entity.type
_entity.pdbx_description
1 polymer ?
#
loop_
_entity_poly.entity_id
_entity_poly.type
_entity_poly.pdbx_seq_one_letter_code
_entity_poly.pdbx_strand_id
1 'polypeptide(L)'
;MKTFHAGWMLWCILSIATLAFGQSATTSLGRAVKDSSGALVQGATITLADQATDNKYHAVSNGSSFYVFPIIEPARYLITITSKGFATETRTAELLVDQPATLDFTLSVKSDAVTVDLSSAAETLDFTDATMGNSVVNTTIEALPMDGRNPINLLSLQPGVLYMGSEVVDSRQGAVSGRRSDQGNITLDGLDDNDQIFGTAFTGILRSTLDSTEEFRVTTSNGTAASGRSSGAQINLVTRSGTNHYHGALYEYYRPDNVVANQYFLKYNEVSTPNTPNVPPFYLVNTFGGALGAPIMKDKLFYFFNYEGQRIATRDVATATVPTPAFMGGGLNYVDASTGNTDTLTPAQVAATDHPCTANTFNGSPVCPNGPGANAAVLKYLVTEPTTLSTIGGDGGLNSGEIVFSSPAPATLNTSILKIDYTMNSKNHFFARGNLQKDTTAGDENFPGQPAAIFYDDNTKGMSFGHTWIPTAHIVNDARYGYVRQGWQNGGIAPRHMG
;
A
#
# COMPACT_ATOMS: atom_id res chain seq x y z
N MET A 1 47.40 9.51 24.64
CA MET A 1 45.96 9.44 24.93
C MET A 1 45.07 10.29 24.01
N LYS A 2 45.40 11.50 23.63
CA LYS A 2 44.56 12.36 22.77
C LYS A 2 44.36 11.85 21.34
N THR A 3 45.31 11.14 20.76
CA THR A 3 45.23 10.55 19.40
C THR A 3 44.33 9.33 19.33
N PHE A 4 44.16 8.58 20.44
CA PHE A 4 43.30 7.39 20.52
C PHE A 4 41.80 7.75 20.53
N HIS A 5 41.45 8.86 21.16
CA HIS A 5 40.06 9.36 21.18
C HIS A 5 39.62 9.93 19.84
N ALA A 6 40.52 10.58 19.10
CA ALA A 6 40.19 11.08 17.77
C ALA A 6 39.94 9.95 16.75
N GLY A 7 40.74 8.86 16.84
CA GLY A 7 40.53 7.67 16.00
C GLY A 7 39.21 6.94 16.31
N TRP A 8 38.84 6.84 17.57
CA TRP A 8 37.56 6.23 17.99
C TRP A 8 36.38 7.08 17.56
N MET A 9 36.45 8.39 17.67
CA MET A 9 35.42 9.31 17.21
C MET A 9 35.24 9.26 15.69
N LEU A 10 36.36 9.20 14.95
CA LEU A 10 36.31 9.04 13.49
C LEU A 10 35.70 7.68 13.09
N TRP A 11 36.04 6.62 13.82
CA TRP A 11 35.49 5.26 13.59
C TRP A 11 33.99 5.16 13.91
N CYS A 12 33.54 5.81 14.98
CA CYS A 12 32.10 5.95 15.29
C CYS A 12 31.35 6.75 14.23
N ILE A 13 31.92 7.84 13.72
CA ILE A 13 31.33 8.64 12.65
C ILE A 13 31.27 7.84 11.34
N LEU A 14 32.33 7.09 10.99
CA LEU A 14 32.32 6.21 9.82
C LEU A 14 31.34 5.04 9.96
N SER A 15 31.15 4.50 11.16
CA SER A 15 30.21 3.40 11.42
C SER A 15 28.74 3.85 11.35
N ILE A 16 28.46 5.11 11.66
CA ILE A 16 27.12 5.70 11.53
C ILE A 16 26.80 6.00 10.05
N ALA A 17 27.81 6.31 9.24
CA ALA A 17 27.63 6.58 7.80
C ALA A 17 27.17 5.33 6.99
N THR A 18 27.41 4.11 7.49
CA THR A 18 26.98 2.86 6.80
C THR A 18 25.51 2.53 6.98
N LEU A 19 24.76 3.26 7.80
CA LEU A 19 23.32 3.07 8.01
C LEU A 19 22.45 4.12 7.27
N ALA A 20 23.07 4.99 6.48
CA ALA A 20 22.35 6.05 5.75
C ALA A 20 21.76 5.52 4.42
N PHE A 21 20.76 4.67 4.48
CA PHE A 21 19.85 4.42 3.35
C PHE A 21 18.71 5.46 3.41
N GLY A 22 19.04 6.73 3.16
CA GLY A 22 18.04 7.79 3.10
C GLY A 22 17.42 7.88 1.72
N GLN A 23 16.20 7.41 1.54
CA GLN A 23 15.38 7.78 0.41
C GLN A 23 14.69 9.11 0.74
N SER A 24 14.71 10.07 -0.18
CA SER A 24 14.17 11.41 0.06
C SER A 24 12.88 11.59 -0.75
N ALA A 25 11.78 11.97 -0.09
CA ALA A 25 10.55 12.41 -0.76
C ALA A 25 10.66 13.92 -1.06
N THR A 26 11.71 14.35 -1.73
CA THR A 26 12.02 15.74 -2.06
C THR A 26 12.28 15.89 -3.54
N THR A 27 12.47 17.12 -3.99
CA THR A 27 12.86 17.46 -5.34
C THR A 27 13.96 18.52 -5.34
N SER A 28 14.38 18.96 -6.52
CA SER A 28 15.35 20.04 -6.69
C SER A 28 14.91 20.99 -7.80
N LEU A 29 15.37 22.23 -7.74
CA LEU A 29 15.17 23.22 -8.79
C LEU A 29 16.48 23.94 -9.08
N GLY A 30 16.81 24.10 -10.34
CA GLY A 30 17.98 24.90 -10.72
C GLY A 30 18.01 25.24 -12.19
N ARG A 31 18.82 26.18 -12.57
CA ARG A 31 19.25 26.53 -13.92
C ARG A 31 19.90 27.93 -13.97
N ALA A 32 19.91 28.56 -15.15
CA ALA A 32 20.58 29.82 -15.41
C ALA A 32 19.66 31.04 -15.35
N VAL A 33 20.18 32.16 -14.90
CA VAL A 33 19.54 33.47 -15.01
C VAL A 33 20.25 34.27 -16.12
N LYS A 34 19.50 34.74 -17.12
CA LYS A 34 19.99 35.50 -18.26
C LYS A 34 19.24 36.82 -18.38
N ASP A 35 19.80 37.77 -19.09
CA ASP A 35 19.08 38.97 -19.53
C ASP A 35 18.40 38.74 -20.90
N SER A 36 17.69 39.75 -21.39
CA SER A 36 16.99 39.69 -22.68
C SER A 36 17.93 39.60 -23.89
N SER A 37 19.23 39.88 -23.71
CA SER A 37 20.28 39.72 -24.75
C SER A 37 20.91 38.32 -24.72
N GLY A 38 20.57 37.49 -23.71
CA GLY A 38 21.14 36.17 -23.45
C GLY A 38 22.44 36.25 -22.60
N ALA A 39 22.83 37.42 -22.11
CA ALA A 39 23.98 37.57 -21.23
C ALA A 39 23.65 37.05 -19.82
N LEU A 40 24.67 36.48 -19.15
CA LEU A 40 24.54 35.83 -17.85
C LEU A 40 24.42 36.87 -16.72
N VAL A 41 23.39 36.73 -15.85
CA VAL A 41 23.15 37.62 -14.70
C VAL A 41 23.63 36.97 -13.41
N GLN A 42 24.70 37.51 -12.85
CA GLN A 42 25.28 37.07 -11.57
C GLN A 42 24.66 37.79 -10.38
N GLY A 43 24.62 37.15 -9.21
CA GLY A 43 24.16 37.78 -7.97
C GLY A 43 22.64 38.06 -7.94
N ALA A 44 21.87 37.50 -8.85
CA ALA A 44 20.41 37.56 -8.76
C ALA A 44 19.93 36.75 -7.55
N THR A 45 19.01 37.30 -6.78
CA THR A 45 18.37 36.64 -5.65
C THR A 45 17.08 35.96 -6.13
N ILE A 46 17.01 34.67 -5.91
CA ILE A 46 15.87 33.82 -6.24
C ILE A 46 15.18 33.42 -4.93
N THR A 47 13.90 33.73 -4.80
CA THR A 47 13.07 33.36 -3.65
C THR A 47 11.97 32.44 -4.11
N LEU A 48 11.87 31.25 -3.51
CA LEU A 48 10.71 30.38 -3.65
C LEU A 48 9.83 30.55 -2.43
N ALA A 49 8.56 30.86 -2.63
CA ALA A 49 7.55 30.89 -1.59
C ALA A 49 6.52 29.79 -1.87
N ASP A 50 6.37 28.85 -0.97
CA ASP A 50 5.31 27.85 -1.01
C ASP A 50 3.96 28.56 -0.86
N GLN A 51 3.07 28.35 -1.82
CA GLN A 51 1.76 29.03 -1.83
C GLN A 51 0.81 28.54 -0.73
N ALA A 52 1.03 27.36 -0.18
CA ALA A 52 0.18 26.76 0.84
C ALA A 52 0.62 27.13 2.27
N THR A 53 1.95 27.22 2.51
CA THR A 53 2.54 27.40 3.84
C THR A 53 3.26 28.73 4.03
N ASP A 54 3.52 29.47 2.93
CA ASP A 54 4.37 30.67 2.88
C ASP A 54 5.85 30.42 3.30
N ASN A 55 6.25 29.16 3.36
CA ASN A 55 7.65 28.80 3.58
C ASN A 55 8.53 29.34 2.47
N LYS A 56 9.67 29.96 2.82
CA LYS A 56 10.55 30.63 1.86
C LYS A 56 11.93 30.02 1.84
N TYR A 57 12.39 29.71 0.63
CA TYR A 57 13.75 29.29 0.33
C TYR A 57 14.45 30.36 -0.49
N HIS A 58 15.74 30.54 -0.28
CA HIS A 58 16.52 31.56 -0.97
C HIS A 58 17.78 30.96 -1.60
N ALA A 59 18.03 31.33 -2.82
CA ALA A 59 19.30 31.08 -3.53
C ALA A 59 19.78 32.34 -4.22
N VAL A 60 21.08 32.34 -4.55
CA VAL A 60 21.73 33.46 -5.31
C VAL A 60 22.42 32.85 -6.50
N SER A 61 22.26 33.45 -7.69
CA SER A 61 22.98 33.01 -8.88
C SER A 61 24.50 33.21 -8.72
N ASN A 62 25.27 32.15 -9.01
CA ASN A 62 26.71 32.11 -8.84
C ASN A 62 27.44 32.88 -9.96
N GLY A 63 28.80 32.82 -9.99
CA GLY A 63 29.64 33.46 -10.99
C GLY A 63 29.38 33.00 -12.44
N SER A 64 28.77 31.87 -12.64
CA SER A 64 28.30 31.34 -13.93
C SER A 64 26.80 31.55 -14.15
N SER A 65 26.16 32.38 -13.30
CA SER A 65 24.72 32.71 -13.31
C SER A 65 23.77 31.54 -13.08
N PHE A 66 24.27 30.42 -12.55
CA PHE A 66 23.47 29.29 -12.14
C PHE A 66 22.97 29.45 -10.70
N TYR A 67 21.70 29.12 -10.49
CA TYR A 67 21.13 28.95 -9.16
C TYR A 67 20.73 27.52 -8.95
N VAL A 68 20.66 27.05 -7.73
CA VAL A 68 20.22 25.72 -7.37
C VAL A 68 19.57 25.69 -5.99
N PHE A 69 18.47 25.00 -5.89
CA PHE A 69 17.84 24.53 -4.66
C PHE A 69 17.97 22.99 -4.67
N PRO A 70 18.94 22.42 -3.98
CA PRO A 70 19.29 21.01 -4.14
C PRO A 70 18.27 20.06 -3.50
N ILE A 71 17.58 20.50 -2.46
CA ILE A 71 16.55 19.74 -1.75
C ILE A 71 15.45 20.71 -1.34
N ILE A 72 14.23 20.49 -1.86
CA ILE A 72 13.00 21.21 -1.50
C ILE A 72 11.83 20.22 -1.43
N GLU A 73 10.85 20.55 -0.63
CA GLU A 73 9.62 19.75 -0.55
C GLU A 73 8.81 19.90 -1.84
N PRO A 74 8.13 18.84 -2.32
CA PRO A 74 7.19 18.95 -3.43
C PRO A 74 6.04 19.87 -3.03
N ALA A 75 5.80 20.91 -3.83
CA ALA A 75 4.72 21.86 -3.61
C ALA A 75 4.57 22.80 -4.81
N ARG A 76 3.57 23.66 -4.77
CA ARG A 76 3.37 24.74 -5.72
C ARG A 76 4.01 26.03 -5.21
N TYR A 77 5.04 26.50 -5.91
CA TYR A 77 5.85 27.64 -5.51
C TYR A 77 5.59 28.87 -6.35
N LEU A 78 5.55 30.04 -5.68
CA LEU A 78 5.75 31.33 -6.31
C LEU A 78 7.24 31.64 -6.30
N ILE A 79 7.84 31.72 -7.47
CA ILE A 79 9.27 32.00 -7.67
C ILE A 79 9.44 33.47 -7.99
N THR A 80 10.18 34.21 -7.18
CA THR A 80 10.47 35.63 -7.37
C THR A 80 11.95 35.82 -7.58
N ILE A 81 12.34 36.54 -8.65
CA ILE A 81 13.72 36.83 -8.96
C ILE A 81 13.92 38.33 -8.95
N THR A 82 14.95 38.74 -8.22
CA THR A 82 15.35 40.15 -8.14
C THR A 82 16.86 40.31 -8.44
N SER A 83 17.20 41.28 -9.24
CA SER A 83 18.59 41.65 -9.52
C SER A 83 18.72 43.17 -9.72
N LYS A 84 19.84 43.74 -9.33
CA LYS A 84 20.07 45.19 -9.45
C LYS A 84 20.08 45.62 -10.92
N GLY A 85 19.24 46.56 -11.29
CA GLY A 85 19.11 47.08 -12.66
C GLY A 85 18.13 46.33 -13.54
N PHE A 86 17.48 45.26 -13.02
CA PHE A 86 16.48 44.48 -13.73
C PHE A 86 15.10 44.62 -13.09
N ALA A 87 14.09 44.38 -13.88
CA ALA A 87 12.70 44.25 -13.38
C ALA A 87 12.59 42.96 -12.57
N THR A 88 11.74 42.98 -11.54
CA THR A 88 11.41 41.77 -10.79
C THR A 88 10.57 40.85 -11.68
N GLU A 89 10.94 39.59 -11.77
CA GLU A 89 10.19 38.55 -12.46
C GLU A 89 9.57 37.60 -11.46
N THR A 90 8.31 37.20 -11.68
CA THR A 90 7.62 36.21 -10.87
C THR A 90 7.05 35.11 -11.76
N ARG A 91 7.18 33.84 -11.32
CA ARG A 91 6.57 32.67 -11.98
C ARG A 91 6.03 31.70 -10.95
N THR A 92 5.00 30.97 -11.33
CA THR A 92 4.51 29.84 -10.54
C THR A 92 4.99 28.55 -11.17
N ALA A 93 5.51 27.64 -10.34
CA ALA A 93 5.88 26.28 -10.76
C ALA A 93 5.38 25.26 -9.74
N GLU A 94 4.94 24.11 -10.22
CA GLU A 94 4.61 22.95 -9.42
C GLU A 94 5.83 22.02 -9.46
N LEU A 95 6.38 21.71 -8.29
CA LEU A 95 7.55 20.86 -8.13
C LEU A 95 7.11 19.53 -7.54
N LEU A 96 7.40 18.44 -8.25
CA LEU A 96 6.93 17.08 -7.95
C LEU A 96 8.03 16.25 -7.30
N VAL A 97 7.66 15.25 -6.50
CA VAL A 97 8.59 14.37 -5.77
C VAL A 97 9.52 13.63 -6.73
N ASP A 98 10.79 13.52 -6.35
CA ASP A 98 11.85 12.80 -7.10
C ASP A 98 11.90 13.18 -8.59
N GLN A 99 11.55 14.44 -8.91
CA GLN A 99 11.59 15.00 -10.25
C GLN A 99 12.38 16.32 -10.24
N PRO A 100 13.69 16.28 -10.51
CA PRO A 100 14.49 17.48 -10.65
C PRO A 100 13.89 18.42 -11.70
N ALA A 101 13.68 19.66 -11.33
CA ALA A 101 13.08 20.65 -12.22
C ALA A 101 14.15 21.62 -12.72
N THR A 102 14.04 22.02 -13.98
CA THR A 102 14.89 23.03 -14.58
C THR A 102 14.06 24.21 -15.08
N LEU A 103 14.41 25.42 -14.65
CA LEU A 103 13.70 26.62 -15.04
C LEU A 103 14.68 27.77 -15.32
N ASP A 104 14.80 28.15 -16.59
CA ASP A 104 15.58 29.33 -17.01
C ASP A 104 14.76 30.61 -16.82
N PHE A 105 15.42 31.67 -16.37
CA PHE A 105 14.84 32.99 -16.23
C PHE A 105 15.51 34.00 -17.14
N THR A 106 14.70 34.89 -17.76
CA THR A 106 15.18 35.95 -18.65
C THR A 106 14.73 37.28 -18.10
N LEU A 107 15.61 38.00 -17.44
CA LEU A 107 15.31 39.27 -16.80
C LEU A 107 15.31 40.40 -17.81
N SER A 108 14.27 41.25 -17.77
CA SER A 108 14.21 42.50 -18.53
C SER A 108 14.87 43.63 -17.77
N VAL A 109 15.52 44.55 -18.49
CA VAL A 109 16.08 45.77 -17.89
C VAL A 109 14.94 46.60 -17.30
N LYS A 110 15.14 47.16 -16.11
CA LYS A 110 14.17 47.98 -15.42
C LYS A 110 13.79 49.22 -16.25
N SER A 111 12.63 49.21 -16.86
CA SER A 111 11.97 50.41 -17.39
C SER A 111 10.84 50.80 -16.45
N ASP A 112 10.48 52.09 -16.38
CA ASP A 112 9.67 52.69 -15.31
C ASP A 112 8.22 52.18 -15.12
N ALA A 113 7.84 51.04 -15.65
CA ALA A 113 6.55 50.44 -15.38
C ALA A 113 6.35 49.04 -16.04
N VAL A 114 6.88 47.94 -15.56
CA VAL A 114 6.20 46.66 -15.79
C VAL A 114 6.69 45.61 -14.76
N THR A 115 5.84 45.22 -13.84
CA THR A 115 5.92 43.90 -13.21
C THR A 115 5.36 42.92 -14.23
N VAL A 116 6.20 42.07 -14.80
CA VAL A 116 5.72 41.01 -15.71
C VAL A 116 5.22 39.86 -14.85
N ASP A 117 3.91 39.81 -14.65
CA ASP A 117 3.25 38.69 -13.99
C ASP A 117 2.97 37.61 -15.05
N LEU A 118 3.86 36.66 -15.21
CA LEU A 118 3.66 35.50 -16.05
C LEU A 118 2.94 34.41 -15.23
N SER A 119 1.64 34.55 -15.09
CA SER A 119 0.78 33.61 -14.36
C SER A 119 0.52 32.28 -15.08
N SER A 120 1.25 31.97 -16.15
CA SER A 120 1.22 30.63 -16.75
C SER A 120 2.07 29.68 -15.93
N ALA A 121 1.47 28.57 -15.49
CA ALA A 121 2.24 27.48 -14.91
C ALA A 121 3.32 27.07 -15.91
N ALA A 122 4.58 27.32 -15.54
CA ALA A 122 5.70 26.91 -16.38
C ALA A 122 5.79 25.38 -16.34
N GLU A 123 5.66 24.74 -17.50
CA GLU A 123 6.05 23.34 -17.61
C GLU A 123 7.52 23.23 -17.25
N THR A 124 7.81 22.54 -16.15
CA THR A 124 9.17 22.22 -15.76
C THR A 124 9.64 21.05 -16.62
N LEU A 125 10.50 21.32 -17.58
CA LEU A 125 11.14 20.27 -18.36
C LEU A 125 12.37 19.79 -17.59
N ASP A 126 12.49 18.45 -17.46
CA ASP A 126 13.67 17.85 -16.89
C ASP A 126 14.69 17.58 -18.01
N PHE A 127 15.83 18.28 -17.96
CA PHE A 127 16.97 18.09 -18.85
C PHE A 127 18.20 17.54 -18.14
N THR A 128 18.06 17.21 -16.85
CA THR A 128 19.20 16.91 -15.98
C THR A 128 19.36 15.45 -15.67
N ASP A 129 18.30 14.66 -15.76
CA ASP A 129 18.35 13.24 -15.56
C ASP A 129 17.65 12.47 -16.69
N ALA A 130 17.85 11.15 -16.71
CA ALA A 130 17.25 10.25 -17.67
C ALA A 130 16.18 9.35 -17.04
N THR A 131 15.61 9.75 -15.90
CA THR A 131 14.57 8.97 -15.24
C THR A 131 13.32 8.91 -16.11
N MET A 132 12.77 7.72 -16.23
CA MET A 132 11.49 7.49 -16.90
C MET A 132 10.44 7.15 -15.84
N GLY A 133 9.47 8.01 -15.71
CA GLY A 133 8.43 7.85 -14.70
C GLY A 133 7.29 8.83 -14.89
N ASN A 134 6.31 8.73 -14.03
CA ASN A 134 5.15 9.63 -14.00
C ASN A 134 4.75 9.94 -12.57
N SER A 135 4.29 11.15 -12.35
CA SER A 135 3.71 11.60 -11.08
C SER A 135 2.22 11.85 -11.26
N VAL A 136 1.44 11.44 -10.28
CA VAL A 136 0.00 11.69 -10.21
C VAL A 136 -0.26 12.48 -8.93
N VAL A 137 -0.73 13.71 -9.08
CA VAL A 137 -1.03 14.61 -7.96
C VAL A 137 -2.41 14.32 -7.38
N ASN A 138 -2.65 14.76 -6.14
CA ASN A 138 -3.87 14.51 -5.37
C ASN A 138 -5.16 14.78 -6.14
N THR A 139 -5.27 15.93 -6.84
CA THR A 139 -6.48 16.27 -7.62
C THR A 139 -6.80 15.23 -8.69
N THR A 140 -5.79 14.63 -9.30
CA THR A 140 -5.96 13.55 -10.28
C THR A 140 -6.24 12.22 -9.59
N ILE A 141 -5.58 11.95 -8.47
CA ILE A 141 -5.81 10.73 -7.65
C ILE A 141 -7.27 10.65 -7.21
N GLU A 142 -7.83 11.75 -6.70
CA GLU A 142 -9.23 11.81 -6.26
C GLU A 142 -10.24 11.73 -7.42
N ALA A 143 -9.89 12.22 -8.61
CA ALA A 143 -10.75 12.23 -9.78
C ALA A 143 -10.81 10.90 -10.52
N LEU A 144 -9.80 10.03 -10.38
CA LEU A 144 -9.75 8.75 -11.07
C LEU A 144 -10.62 7.69 -10.37
N PRO A 145 -11.45 6.97 -11.12
CA PRO A 145 -12.20 5.85 -10.56
C PRO A 145 -11.25 4.69 -10.27
N MET A 146 -11.06 4.38 -8.99
CA MET A 146 -10.20 3.29 -8.54
C MET A 146 -11.01 2.26 -7.76
N ASP A 147 -10.89 1.00 -8.15
CA ASP A 147 -11.44 -0.10 -7.38
C ASP A 147 -10.69 -0.24 -6.04
N GLY A 148 -11.43 -0.42 -4.94
CA GLY A 148 -10.87 -0.55 -3.60
C GLY A 148 -10.21 0.72 -3.04
N ARG A 149 -10.22 1.86 -3.77
CA ARG A 149 -9.64 3.15 -3.33
C ARG A 149 -8.17 3.06 -2.89
N ASN A 150 -7.40 2.18 -3.53
CA ASN A 150 -5.98 2.01 -3.23
C ASN A 150 -5.12 2.80 -4.23
N PRO A 151 -4.32 3.80 -3.82
CA PRO A 151 -3.47 4.57 -4.72
C PRO A 151 -2.49 3.72 -5.54
N ILE A 152 -2.08 2.56 -5.02
CA ILE A 152 -1.18 1.65 -5.72
C ILE A 152 -1.78 1.11 -7.02
N ASN A 153 -3.10 1.06 -7.15
CA ASN A 153 -3.77 0.66 -8.40
C ASN A 153 -3.44 1.60 -9.58
N LEU A 154 -2.93 2.81 -9.31
CA LEU A 154 -2.42 3.72 -10.34
C LEU A 154 -1.20 3.17 -11.10
N LEU A 155 -0.55 2.13 -10.57
CA LEU A 155 0.50 1.39 -11.30
C LEU A 155 -0.01 0.84 -12.63
N SER A 156 -1.28 0.41 -12.70
CA SER A 156 -1.89 -0.12 -13.92
C SER A 156 -1.94 0.89 -15.06
N LEU A 157 -1.87 2.19 -14.75
CA LEU A 157 -1.89 3.28 -15.73
C LEU A 157 -0.49 3.66 -16.23
N GLN A 158 0.57 3.04 -15.69
CA GLN A 158 1.93 3.44 -16.02
C GLN A 158 2.45 2.67 -17.24
N PRO A 159 3.08 3.36 -18.21
CA PRO A 159 3.72 2.69 -19.34
C PRO A 159 4.80 1.70 -18.88
N GLY A 160 4.81 0.52 -19.46
CA GLY A 160 5.77 -0.53 -19.13
C GLY A 160 5.50 -1.28 -17.82
N VAL A 161 4.38 -1.02 -17.16
CA VAL A 161 3.96 -1.73 -15.95
C VAL A 161 2.85 -2.72 -16.31
N LEU A 162 3.08 -3.99 -15.99
CA LEU A 162 2.04 -5.00 -15.90
C LEU A 162 1.68 -5.15 -14.42
N TYR A 163 0.51 -4.70 -14.02
CA TYR A 163 0.00 -4.82 -12.66
C TYR A 163 -1.21 -5.76 -12.67
N MET A 164 -1.16 -6.83 -11.89
CA MET A 164 -2.19 -7.87 -11.86
C MET A 164 -3.15 -7.73 -10.66
N GLY A 165 -2.99 -6.68 -9.86
CA GLY A 165 -3.82 -6.46 -8.68
C GLY A 165 -3.45 -7.35 -7.49
N SER A 166 -4.20 -7.18 -6.41
CA SER A 166 -3.98 -7.93 -5.16
C SER A 166 -4.59 -9.35 -5.15
N GLU A 167 -5.22 -9.77 -6.25
CA GLU A 167 -5.88 -11.09 -6.32
C GLU A 167 -4.90 -12.25 -6.46
N VAL A 168 -3.64 -11.97 -6.80
CA VAL A 168 -2.60 -12.99 -6.93
C VAL A 168 -1.75 -13.01 -5.66
N VAL A 169 -1.86 -14.05 -4.88
CA VAL A 169 -1.10 -14.27 -3.63
C VAL A 169 0.39 -14.57 -3.88
N ASP A 170 0.88 -14.35 -5.08
CA ASP A 170 2.27 -14.61 -5.48
C ASP A 170 3.08 -13.30 -5.44
N SER A 171 4.33 -13.37 -5.01
CA SER A 171 5.32 -12.29 -5.09
C SER A 171 5.53 -11.73 -6.52
N ARG A 172 4.88 -12.32 -7.52
CA ARG A 172 4.93 -11.96 -8.94
C ARG A 172 3.68 -11.21 -9.41
N GLN A 173 3.14 -10.31 -8.61
CA GLN A 173 1.92 -9.54 -8.94
C GLN A 173 2.04 -8.63 -10.17
N GLY A 174 3.05 -8.83 -10.98
CA GLY A 174 3.24 -8.10 -12.23
C GLY A 174 4.70 -7.97 -12.63
N ALA A 175 4.98 -7.03 -13.51
CA ALA A 175 6.31 -6.72 -14.00
C ALA A 175 6.45 -5.24 -14.34
N VAL A 176 7.64 -4.68 -14.21
CA VAL A 176 7.97 -3.32 -14.63
C VAL A 176 9.11 -3.36 -15.63
N SER A 177 8.85 -2.95 -16.87
CA SER A 177 9.82 -2.99 -17.97
C SER A 177 10.54 -4.34 -18.10
N GLY A 178 9.79 -5.44 -17.92
CA GLY A 178 10.29 -6.82 -17.94
C GLY A 178 11.00 -7.28 -16.66
N ARG A 179 11.12 -6.44 -15.64
CA ARG A 179 11.68 -6.81 -14.33
C ARG A 179 10.58 -7.32 -13.40
N ARG A 180 10.95 -8.21 -12.48
CA ARG A 180 10.01 -8.80 -11.54
C ARG A 180 9.49 -7.73 -10.57
N SER A 181 8.25 -7.86 -10.19
CA SER A 181 7.55 -6.92 -9.30
C SER A 181 8.13 -6.90 -7.87
N ASP A 182 8.64 -8.05 -7.37
CA ASP A 182 9.32 -8.16 -6.07
C ASP A 182 10.66 -7.40 -6.00
N GLN A 183 11.15 -6.94 -7.14
CA GLN A 183 12.30 -6.03 -7.24
C GLN A 183 11.89 -4.55 -7.23
N GLY A 184 10.60 -4.25 -7.04
CA GLY A 184 10.09 -2.92 -6.81
C GLY A 184 10.46 -2.40 -5.42
N ASN A 185 10.44 -1.09 -5.26
CA ASN A 185 10.64 -0.42 -3.99
C ASN A 185 9.52 0.57 -3.75
N ILE A 186 8.88 0.48 -2.58
CA ILE A 186 7.83 1.39 -2.16
C ILE A 186 8.31 2.20 -0.98
N THR A 187 8.10 3.50 -1.06
CA THR A 187 8.36 4.39 0.07
C THR A 187 7.14 5.24 0.38
N LEU A 188 6.96 5.55 1.66
CA LEU A 188 5.95 6.48 2.15
C LEU A 188 6.65 7.59 2.94
N ASP A 189 6.59 8.84 2.43
CA ASP A 189 7.37 10.00 2.92
C ASP A 189 8.87 9.71 3.04
N GLY A 190 9.43 8.93 2.10
CA GLY A 190 10.83 8.54 2.09
C GLY A 190 11.21 7.43 3.08
N LEU A 191 10.25 6.83 3.77
CA LEU A 191 10.45 5.64 4.59
C LEU A 191 10.18 4.39 3.75
N ASP A 192 11.04 3.38 3.89
CA ASP A 192 10.83 2.04 3.33
C ASP A 192 9.50 1.43 3.83
N ASP A 193 8.60 1.17 2.91
CA ASP A 193 7.27 0.62 3.18
C ASP A 193 7.07 -0.77 2.54
N ASN A 194 8.15 -1.44 2.18
CA ASN A 194 8.10 -2.76 1.57
C ASN A 194 7.76 -3.85 2.58
N ASP A 195 6.98 -4.83 2.15
CA ASP A 195 6.72 -6.03 2.92
C ASP A 195 7.99 -6.89 3.02
N GLN A 196 8.51 -7.01 4.25
CA GLN A 196 9.74 -7.75 4.55
C GLN A 196 9.45 -9.22 4.91
N ILE A 197 8.19 -9.58 5.15
CA ILE A 197 7.80 -10.92 5.63
C ILE A 197 7.40 -11.79 4.45
N PHE A 198 6.45 -11.33 3.64
CA PHE A 198 5.92 -12.09 2.51
C PHE A 198 6.60 -11.70 1.20
N GLY A 199 7.31 -10.55 1.16
CA GLY A 199 7.92 -10.04 -0.05
C GLY A 199 6.89 -9.70 -1.13
N THR A 200 5.67 -9.36 -0.72
CA THR A 200 4.57 -9.04 -1.63
C THR A 200 4.93 -7.80 -2.42
N ALA A 201 4.96 -7.95 -3.73
CA ALA A 201 5.33 -6.87 -4.61
C ALA A 201 4.22 -5.81 -4.70
N PHE A 202 4.61 -4.56 -4.88
CA PHE A 202 3.69 -3.43 -5.04
C PHE A 202 2.67 -3.26 -3.89
N THR A 203 2.99 -3.78 -2.71
CA THR A 203 2.13 -3.64 -1.52
C THR A 203 2.92 -2.96 -0.42
N GLY A 204 2.48 -1.76 -0.03
CA GLY A 204 2.99 -1.08 1.15
C GLY A 204 2.45 -1.73 2.42
N ILE A 205 3.28 -1.84 3.45
CA ILE A 205 2.86 -2.33 4.77
C ILE A 205 1.90 -1.33 5.42
N LEU A 206 2.21 -0.04 5.31
CA LEU A 206 1.38 1.06 5.81
C LEU A 206 0.40 1.48 4.74
N ARG A 207 -0.88 1.33 5.01
CA ARG A 207 -1.93 1.76 4.07
C ARG A 207 -1.96 3.27 3.95
N SER A 208 -1.89 3.76 2.71
CA SER A 208 -2.22 5.14 2.35
C SER A 208 -3.64 5.18 1.79
N THR A 209 -4.44 6.13 2.24
CA THR A 209 -5.78 6.37 1.69
C THR A 209 -5.69 7.38 0.54
N LEU A 210 -6.69 7.43 -0.34
CA LEU A 210 -6.72 8.43 -1.42
C LEU A 210 -6.65 9.85 -0.88
N ASP A 211 -7.45 10.14 0.14
CA ASP A 211 -7.55 11.47 0.75
C ASP A 211 -6.32 11.85 1.59
N SER A 212 -5.45 10.90 1.91
CA SER A 212 -4.18 11.16 2.60
C SER A 212 -2.98 11.30 1.67
N THR A 213 -3.14 10.98 0.38
CA THR A 213 -2.04 10.97 -0.58
C THR A 213 -1.98 12.31 -1.33
N GLU A 214 -0.88 13.03 -1.20
CA GLU A 214 -0.62 14.27 -1.96
C GLU A 214 -0.12 13.95 -3.35
N GLU A 215 0.83 13.01 -3.44
CA GLU A 215 1.47 12.64 -4.70
C GLU A 215 1.81 11.15 -4.71
N PHE A 216 1.60 10.53 -5.86
CA PHE A 216 2.02 9.18 -6.19
C PHE A 216 2.94 9.23 -7.40
N ARG A 217 4.21 8.89 -7.21
CA ARG A 217 5.21 8.84 -8.29
C ARG A 217 5.71 7.43 -8.51
N VAL A 218 5.82 7.07 -9.78
CA VAL A 218 6.44 5.82 -10.22
C VAL A 218 7.58 6.13 -11.17
N THR A 219 8.78 5.67 -10.85
CA THR A 219 9.92 5.65 -11.75
C THR A 219 10.14 4.24 -12.25
N THR A 220 9.98 4.01 -13.55
CA THR A 220 10.01 2.68 -14.17
C THR A 220 11.38 2.31 -14.72
N SER A 221 12.23 3.29 -14.98
CA SER A 221 13.59 3.09 -15.52
C SER A 221 14.51 4.24 -15.12
N ASN A 222 15.81 3.94 -15.07
CA ASN A 222 16.88 4.91 -14.80
C ASN A 222 16.71 5.66 -13.48
N GLY A 223 16.23 4.99 -12.41
CA GLY A 223 16.17 5.59 -11.08
C GLY A 223 17.51 6.18 -10.64
N THR A 224 17.47 7.28 -9.87
CA THR A 224 18.65 7.96 -9.38
C THR A 224 19.39 7.13 -8.32
N ALA A 225 20.63 7.47 -8.01
CA ALA A 225 21.40 6.82 -6.93
C ALA A 225 20.79 7.03 -5.53
N ALA A 226 19.92 8.03 -5.37
CA ALA A 226 19.16 8.26 -4.15
C ALA A 226 18.03 7.23 -3.96
N SER A 227 17.57 6.61 -5.04
CA SER A 227 16.54 5.56 -5.05
C SER A 227 17.21 4.20 -4.87
N GLY A 228 17.52 3.81 -3.65
CA GLY A 228 18.22 2.55 -3.35
C GLY A 228 17.36 1.29 -3.56
N ARG A 229 17.95 0.14 -3.29
CA ARG A 229 17.36 -1.17 -3.04
C ARG A 229 16.69 -1.90 -4.20
N SER A 230 16.31 -1.27 -5.30
CA SER A 230 15.49 -1.90 -6.33
C SER A 230 16.09 -1.79 -7.72
N SER A 231 16.00 -2.86 -8.49
CA SER A 231 16.24 -2.87 -9.94
C SER A 231 14.96 -2.70 -10.76
N GLY A 232 13.79 -2.77 -10.11
CA GLY A 232 12.47 -2.62 -10.70
C GLY A 232 11.94 -1.18 -10.64
N ALA A 233 10.67 -1.02 -10.28
CA ALA A 233 10.07 0.29 -10.08
C ALA A 233 10.50 0.93 -8.77
N GLN A 234 10.60 2.26 -8.76
CA GLN A 234 10.63 3.08 -7.55
C GLN A 234 9.26 3.74 -7.41
N ILE A 235 8.57 3.46 -6.33
CA ILE A 235 7.23 3.98 -6.05
C ILE A 235 7.34 4.86 -4.81
N ASN A 236 7.06 6.13 -4.97
CA ASN A 236 7.12 7.11 -3.90
C ASN A 236 5.72 7.66 -3.64
N LEU A 237 5.25 7.49 -2.41
CA LEU A 237 4.01 8.06 -1.91
C LEU A 237 4.34 9.21 -0.96
N VAL A 238 3.67 10.33 -1.12
CA VAL A 238 3.80 11.50 -0.26
C VAL A 238 2.47 11.74 0.44
N THR A 239 2.51 11.85 1.76
CA THR A 239 1.34 12.16 2.58
C THR A 239 1.04 13.66 2.56
N ARG A 240 -0.24 14.03 2.46
CA ARG A 240 -0.69 15.43 2.55
C ARG A 240 -0.22 16.10 3.82
N SER A 241 -0.05 17.41 3.72
CA SER A 241 0.35 18.28 4.84
C SER A 241 -0.74 19.30 5.16
N GLY A 242 -0.71 19.87 6.34
CA GLY A 242 -1.52 21.03 6.68
C GLY A 242 -1.00 22.29 5.97
N THR A 243 -1.84 23.28 5.83
CA THR A 243 -1.54 24.55 5.17
C THR A 243 -1.96 25.73 6.06
N ASN A 244 -1.71 26.96 5.62
CA ASN A 244 -2.18 28.18 6.32
C ASN A 244 -3.71 28.35 6.29
N HIS A 245 -4.40 27.58 5.47
CA HIS A 245 -5.85 27.57 5.38
C HIS A 245 -6.41 26.24 5.86
N TYR A 246 -7.54 26.28 6.56
CA TYR A 246 -8.28 25.07 6.88
C TYR A 246 -8.79 24.41 5.61
N HIS A 247 -8.49 23.15 5.42
CA HIS A 247 -8.97 22.36 4.30
C HIS A 247 -9.25 20.93 4.76
N GLY A 248 -10.18 20.28 4.11
CA GLY A 248 -10.52 18.91 4.44
C GLY A 248 -11.74 18.43 3.68
N ALA A 249 -12.06 17.17 3.90
CA ALA A 249 -13.21 16.50 3.32
C ALA A 249 -13.83 15.54 4.33
N LEU A 250 -15.14 15.36 4.24
CA LEU A 250 -15.85 14.25 4.87
C LEU A 250 -16.54 13.50 3.74
N TYR A 251 -16.43 12.18 3.76
CA TYR A 251 -16.95 11.37 2.68
C TYR A 251 -17.55 10.06 3.17
N GLU A 252 -18.50 9.56 2.38
CA GLU A 252 -19.06 8.22 2.48
C GLU A 252 -19.31 7.67 1.07
N TYR A 253 -18.79 6.48 0.81
CA TYR A 253 -18.97 5.75 -0.45
C TYR A 253 -19.68 4.44 -0.15
N TYR A 254 -20.91 4.34 -0.62
CA TYR A 254 -21.74 3.16 -0.47
C TYR A 254 -21.81 2.41 -1.80
N ARG A 255 -21.35 1.16 -1.80
CA ARG A 255 -21.26 0.31 -2.99
C ARG A 255 -21.94 -1.02 -2.74
N PRO A 256 -23.23 -1.15 -3.06
CA PRO A 256 -23.98 -2.40 -2.97
C PRO A 256 -23.82 -3.25 -4.24
N ASP A 257 -24.21 -4.52 -4.16
CA ASP A 257 -24.13 -5.51 -5.24
C ASP A 257 -24.90 -5.11 -6.51
N ASN A 258 -26.02 -4.40 -6.38
CA ASN A 258 -26.85 -3.96 -7.51
C ASN A 258 -26.19 -2.94 -8.45
N VAL A 259 -25.05 -2.35 -8.05
CA VAL A 259 -24.23 -1.46 -8.90
C VAL A 259 -22.91 -2.12 -9.33
N VAL A 260 -22.71 -3.39 -8.98
CA VAL A 260 -21.53 -4.18 -9.34
C VAL A 260 -21.86 -5.09 -10.52
N ALA A 261 -20.99 -5.14 -11.53
CA ALA A 261 -21.14 -6.05 -12.65
C ALA A 261 -20.89 -7.49 -12.20
N ASN A 262 -21.64 -8.43 -12.78
CA ASN A 262 -21.34 -9.84 -12.59
C ASN A 262 -20.01 -10.22 -13.25
N GLN A 263 -19.31 -11.19 -12.66
CA GLN A 263 -18.04 -11.68 -13.20
C GLN A 263 -18.24 -12.24 -14.62
N TYR A 264 -17.31 -11.88 -15.52
CA TYR A 264 -17.40 -12.24 -16.94
C TYR A 264 -17.56 -13.75 -17.15
N PHE A 265 -16.72 -14.58 -16.53
CA PHE A 265 -16.75 -16.02 -16.71
C PHE A 265 -17.98 -16.69 -16.09
N LEU A 266 -18.50 -16.12 -14.98
CA LEU A 266 -19.77 -16.60 -14.40
C LEU A 266 -20.93 -16.34 -15.37
N LYS A 267 -20.95 -15.14 -15.98
CA LYS A 267 -21.95 -14.75 -16.97
C LYS A 267 -21.79 -15.49 -18.29
N TYR A 268 -20.55 -15.73 -18.73
CA TYR A 268 -20.23 -16.41 -20.00
C TYR A 268 -20.67 -17.88 -19.98
N ASN A 269 -20.48 -18.57 -18.86
CA ASN A 269 -20.83 -19.98 -18.74
C ASN A 269 -22.33 -20.25 -18.71
N GLU A 270 -23.17 -19.23 -18.53
CA GLU A 270 -24.66 -19.26 -18.51
C GLU A 270 -25.31 -20.42 -17.73
N VAL A 271 -24.51 -21.22 -17.03
CA VAL A 271 -24.98 -22.37 -16.26
C VAL A 271 -25.43 -21.86 -14.89
N SER A 272 -26.68 -21.39 -14.82
CA SER A 272 -27.31 -21.08 -13.53
C SER A 272 -27.76 -22.39 -12.89
N THR A 273 -27.13 -22.77 -11.80
CA THR A 273 -27.63 -23.85 -10.93
C THR A 273 -28.11 -23.24 -9.62
N PRO A 274 -28.96 -23.96 -8.84
CA PRO A 274 -29.37 -23.46 -7.52
C PRO A 274 -28.19 -23.11 -6.59
N ASN A 275 -27.05 -23.76 -6.79
CA ASN A 275 -25.83 -23.57 -5.97
C ASN A 275 -24.86 -22.54 -6.55
N THR A 276 -24.96 -22.24 -7.85
CA THR A 276 -24.14 -21.24 -8.56
C THR A 276 -25.03 -20.38 -9.46
N PRO A 277 -25.84 -19.48 -8.89
CA PRO A 277 -26.72 -18.63 -9.68
C PRO A 277 -25.90 -17.63 -10.50
N ASN A 278 -26.32 -17.42 -11.76
CA ASN A 278 -25.70 -16.42 -12.64
C ASN A 278 -26.16 -14.99 -12.26
N VAL A 279 -25.86 -14.58 -11.04
CA VAL A 279 -26.13 -13.25 -10.51
C VAL A 279 -24.85 -12.71 -9.87
N PRO A 280 -24.68 -11.39 -9.76
CA PRO A 280 -23.58 -10.84 -9.00
C PRO A 280 -23.55 -11.43 -7.59
N PRO A 281 -22.39 -11.82 -7.07
CA PRO A 281 -22.28 -12.25 -5.68
C PRO A 281 -22.70 -11.12 -4.75
N PHE A 282 -23.22 -11.44 -3.59
CA PHE A 282 -23.53 -10.41 -2.58
C PHE A 282 -22.26 -9.61 -2.26
N TYR A 283 -22.36 -8.31 -2.45
CA TYR A 283 -21.25 -7.38 -2.27
C TYR A 283 -21.77 -6.06 -1.70
N LEU A 284 -21.32 -5.73 -0.50
CA LEU A 284 -21.66 -4.47 0.14
C LEU A 284 -20.38 -3.87 0.74
N VAL A 285 -19.95 -2.73 0.22
CA VAL A 285 -18.83 -1.97 0.78
C VAL A 285 -19.30 -0.59 1.17
N ASN A 286 -19.04 -0.24 2.42
CA ASN A 286 -19.23 1.09 2.95
C ASN A 286 -17.87 1.64 3.37
N THR A 287 -17.39 2.69 2.68
CA THR A 287 -16.15 3.40 2.99
C THR A 287 -16.50 4.80 3.45
N PHE A 288 -16.12 5.15 4.67
CA PHE A 288 -16.37 6.47 5.26
C PHE A 288 -15.12 7.01 5.91
N GLY A 289 -15.01 8.31 5.92
CA GLY A 289 -13.83 8.94 6.49
C GLY A 289 -13.84 10.44 6.44
N GLY A 290 -12.71 11.00 6.80
CA GLY A 290 -12.49 12.42 6.70
C GLY A 290 -11.02 12.78 6.79
N ALA A 291 -10.69 13.89 6.17
CA ALA A 291 -9.38 14.50 6.21
C ALA A 291 -9.49 15.94 6.69
N LEU A 292 -8.51 16.41 7.46
CA LEU A 292 -8.44 17.79 7.93
C LEU A 292 -6.98 18.23 8.00
N GLY A 293 -6.66 19.28 7.25
CA GLY A 293 -5.39 19.98 7.31
C GLY A 293 -5.56 21.41 7.79
N ALA A 294 -4.67 21.88 8.67
CA ALA A 294 -4.76 23.22 9.22
C ALA A 294 -3.45 23.68 9.88
N PRO A 295 -3.27 25.00 10.10
CA PRO A 295 -2.16 25.52 10.87
C PRO A 295 -2.46 25.43 12.38
N ILE A 296 -1.48 24.96 13.16
CA ILE A 296 -1.41 25.19 14.61
C ILE A 296 -0.83 26.59 14.86
N MET A 297 0.21 26.90 14.07
CA MET A 297 0.83 28.24 14.02
C MET A 297 1.04 28.61 12.55
N LYS A 298 0.45 29.69 12.09
CA LYS A 298 0.61 30.17 10.71
C LYS A 298 2.09 30.29 10.35
N ASP A 299 2.41 29.92 9.13
CA ASP A 299 3.72 29.95 8.50
C ASP A 299 4.80 29.07 9.17
N LYS A 300 4.42 28.27 10.21
CA LYS A 300 5.40 27.51 11.00
C LYS A 300 5.04 26.10 11.36
N LEU A 301 3.84 25.88 11.88
CA LEU A 301 3.46 24.57 12.43
C LEU A 301 2.09 24.18 11.90
N PHE A 302 2.07 23.07 11.22
CA PHE A 302 0.90 22.56 10.55
C PHE A 302 0.60 21.14 10.99
N TYR A 303 -0.64 20.73 10.86
CA TYR A 303 -1.05 19.33 11.02
C TYR A 303 -1.98 18.90 9.88
N PHE A 304 -1.92 17.64 9.57
CA PHE A 304 -2.86 16.96 8.71
C PHE A 304 -3.29 15.65 9.39
N PHE A 305 -4.59 15.43 9.46
CA PHE A 305 -5.17 14.21 10.00
C PHE A 305 -6.10 13.59 8.97
N ASN A 306 -6.03 12.27 8.82
CA ASN A 306 -6.97 11.49 8.02
C ASN A 306 -7.39 10.24 8.78
N TYR A 307 -8.68 9.92 8.70
CA TYR A 307 -9.24 8.65 9.11
C TYR A 307 -10.08 8.08 7.98
N GLU A 308 -9.89 6.80 7.66
CA GLU A 308 -10.74 6.03 6.75
C GLU A 308 -11.13 4.71 7.40
N GLY A 309 -12.43 4.43 7.41
CA GLY A 309 -13.01 3.17 7.81
C GLY A 309 -13.70 2.48 6.64
N GLN A 310 -13.45 1.17 6.46
CA GLN A 310 -14.19 0.36 5.49
C GLN A 310 -14.92 -0.77 6.21
N ARG A 311 -16.16 -1.00 5.80
CA ARG A 311 -17.00 -2.10 6.24
C ARG A 311 -17.40 -2.88 5.01
N ILE A 312 -16.87 -4.09 4.91
CA ILE A 312 -17.02 -4.95 3.74
C ILE A 312 -17.86 -6.15 4.19
N ALA A 313 -18.96 -6.38 3.51
CA ALA A 313 -19.75 -7.58 3.64
C ALA A 313 -19.84 -8.23 2.26
N THR A 314 -19.12 -9.32 2.10
CA THR A 314 -19.08 -10.12 0.87
C THR A 314 -19.42 -11.55 1.19
N ARG A 315 -19.68 -12.32 0.15
CA ARG A 315 -19.80 -13.77 0.24
C ARG A 315 -18.91 -14.40 -0.82
N ASP A 316 -18.13 -15.36 -0.38
CA ASP A 316 -17.27 -16.15 -1.26
C ASP A 316 -17.88 -17.54 -1.47
N VAL A 317 -17.46 -18.19 -2.54
CA VAL A 317 -17.82 -19.58 -2.79
C VAL A 317 -16.82 -20.45 -2.04
N ALA A 318 -17.31 -21.10 -1.00
CA ALA A 318 -16.53 -22.03 -0.19
C ALA A 318 -16.88 -23.48 -0.53
N THR A 319 -15.92 -24.36 -0.34
CA THR A 319 -16.09 -25.81 -0.48
C THR A 319 -15.72 -26.52 0.82
N ALA A 320 -16.49 -27.54 1.19
CA ALA A 320 -16.14 -28.39 2.33
C ALA A 320 -16.31 -29.86 1.95
N THR A 321 -15.40 -30.69 2.39
CA THR A 321 -15.51 -32.14 2.22
C THR A 321 -16.39 -32.69 3.34
N VAL A 322 -17.43 -33.40 2.97
CA VAL A 322 -18.40 -34.02 3.91
C VAL A 322 -18.54 -35.52 3.62
N PRO A 323 -18.81 -36.32 4.64
CA PRO A 323 -19.05 -37.74 4.43
C PRO A 323 -20.36 -38.02 3.71
N THR A 324 -20.40 -39.11 2.96
CA THR A 324 -21.62 -39.58 2.33
C THR A 324 -22.64 -40.11 3.37
N PRO A 325 -23.94 -40.14 3.04
CA PRO A 325 -24.94 -40.71 3.95
C PRO A 325 -24.63 -42.15 4.40
N ALA A 326 -24.06 -42.98 3.52
CA ALA A 326 -23.64 -44.34 3.86
C ALA A 326 -22.56 -44.36 4.93
N PHE A 327 -21.55 -43.49 4.78
CA PHE A 327 -20.44 -43.33 5.75
C PHE A 327 -20.94 -42.74 7.07
N MET A 328 -21.84 -41.77 7.03
CA MET A 328 -22.48 -41.20 8.23
C MET A 328 -23.29 -42.26 9.00
N GLY A 329 -23.86 -43.23 8.30
CA GLY A 329 -24.53 -44.37 8.89
C GLY A 329 -23.59 -45.44 9.45
N GLY A 330 -22.27 -45.26 9.33
CA GLY A 330 -21.28 -46.26 9.76
C GLY A 330 -20.98 -47.35 8.73
N GLY A 331 -21.51 -47.24 7.51
CA GLY A 331 -21.14 -48.08 6.38
C GLY A 331 -19.88 -47.60 5.69
N LEU A 332 -19.33 -48.42 4.82
CA LEU A 332 -18.15 -48.10 4.02
C LEU A 332 -18.31 -48.56 2.59
N ASN A 333 -18.22 -47.66 1.63
CA ASN A 333 -18.18 -48.01 0.24
C ASN A 333 -16.72 -48.26 -0.19
N TYR A 334 -16.52 -49.26 -1.06
CA TYR A 334 -15.24 -49.59 -1.60
C TYR A 334 -15.35 -50.07 -3.04
N VAL A 335 -14.26 -49.95 -3.81
CA VAL A 335 -14.21 -50.52 -5.17
C VAL A 335 -13.61 -51.91 -5.09
N ASP A 336 -14.35 -52.90 -5.51
CA ASP A 336 -13.85 -54.27 -5.66
C ASP A 336 -12.81 -54.32 -6.80
N ALA A 337 -11.57 -54.61 -6.44
CA ALA A 337 -10.45 -54.65 -7.41
C ALA A 337 -10.62 -55.74 -8.47
N SER A 338 -11.43 -56.75 -8.24
CA SER A 338 -11.66 -57.86 -9.19
C SER A 338 -12.74 -57.56 -10.22
N THR A 339 -13.74 -56.80 -9.82
CA THR A 339 -14.91 -56.50 -10.65
C THR A 339 -14.95 -55.04 -11.12
N GLY A 340 -14.23 -54.15 -10.43
CA GLY A 340 -14.31 -52.71 -10.68
C GLY A 340 -15.60 -52.06 -10.21
N ASN A 341 -16.49 -52.80 -9.54
CA ASN A 341 -17.76 -52.32 -9.02
C ASN A 341 -17.60 -51.66 -7.65
N THR A 342 -18.47 -50.71 -7.36
CA THR A 342 -18.59 -50.15 -6.00
C THR A 342 -19.53 -51.02 -5.17
N ASP A 343 -19.01 -51.59 -4.08
CA ASP A 343 -19.75 -52.34 -3.10
C ASP A 343 -19.81 -51.59 -1.78
N THR A 344 -20.84 -51.92 -0.95
CA THR A 344 -21.06 -51.25 0.35
C THR A 344 -20.99 -52.28 1.48
N LEU A 345 -20.13 -52.07 2.43
CA LEU A 345 -20.14 -52.74 3.72
C LEU A 345 -21.17 -52.09 4.63
N THR A 346 -22.09 -52.87 5.16
CA THR A 346 -23.01 -52.41 6.20
C THR A 346 -22.25 -52.14 7.51
N PRO A 347 -22.80 -51.34 8.45
CA PRO A 347 -22.15 -51.11 9.75
C PRO A 347 -21.81 -52.39 10.50
N ALA A 348 -22.67 -53.42 10.39
CA ALA A 348 -22.42 -54.75 10.98
C ALA A 348 -21.24 -55.49 10.33
N GLN A 349 -21.13 -55.39 9.02
CA GLN A 349 -19.98 -55.96 8.28
C GLN A 349 -18.69 -55.19 8.57
N VAL A 350 -18.75 -53.86 8.66
CA VAL A 350 -17.59 -53.04 9.07
C VAL A 350 -17.12 -53.47 10.46
N ALA A 351 -18.02 -53.63 11.41
CA ALA A 351 -17.67 -54.10 12.75
C ALA A 351 -17.12 -55.52 12.75
N ALA A 352 -17.61 -56.42 11.84
CA ALA A 352 -17.14 -57.79 11.74
C ALA A 352 -15.77 -57.91 11.05
N THR A 353 -15.39 -56.98 10.18
CA THR A 353 -14.08 -56.93 9.48
C THR A 353 -13.01 -56.27 10.32
N ASP A 354 -13.39 -55.55 11.38
CA ASP A 354 -12.50 -54.82 12.25
C ASP A 354 -11.78 -55.82 13.23
N HIS A 355 -10.90 -56.64 12.67
CA HIS A 355 -10.09 -57.64 13.40
C HIS A 355 -8.77 -57.07 13.80
N PRO A 356 -8.29 -57.22 14.97
CA PRO A 356 -8.79 -57.72 16.27
C PRO A 356 -8.74 -56.56 17.30
N CYS A 357 -9.81 -55.88 17.49
CA CYS A 357 -9.92 -54.83 18.53
C CYS A 357 -9.61 -55.33 19.96
N THR A 358 -9.62 -56.63 20.18
CA THR A 358 -9.47 -57.21 21.51
C THR A 358 -8.01 -57.65 21.81
N ALA A 359 -7.11 -57.72 20.84
CA ALA A 359 -5.81 -58.36 21.01
C ALA A 359 -4.59 -57.44 20.80
N ASN A 360 -4.77 -56.28 20.16
CA ASN A 360 -3.64 -55.41 19.81
C ASN A 360 -3.64 -54.12 20.60
N THR A 361 -2.53 -53.83 21.22
CA THR A 361 -2.23 -52.51 21.80
C THR A 361 -1.15 -51.85 20.93
N PHE A 362 -1.33 -50.56 20.62
CA PHE A 362 -0.28 -49.72 20.07
C PHE A 362 0.22 -48.79 21.18
N ASN A 363 1.49 -48.89 21.52
CA ASN A 363 2.09 -48.14 22.65
C ASN A 363 1.33 -48.32 23.99
N GLY A 364 0.80 -49.54 24.27
CA GLY A 364 0.09 -49.83 25.51
C GLY A 364 -1.37 -49.41 25.56
N SER A 365 -1.87 -48.74 24.50
CA SER A 365 -3.30 -48.37 24.37
C SER A 365 -4.03 -49.33 23.44
N PRO A 366 -5.32 -49.70 23.73
CA PRO A 366 -6.12 -50.52 22.84
C PRO A 366 -6.24 -49.86 21.44
N VAL A 367 -6.04 -50.63 20.37
CA VAL A 367 -6.17 -50.15 18.99
C VAL A 367 -7.61 -49.70 18.69
N CYS A 368 -8.57 -50.29 19.37
CA CYS A 368 -9.99 -49.90 19.27
C CYS A 368 -10.54 -49.51 20.65
N PRO A 369 -10.24 -48.30 21.15
CA PRO A 369 -10.63 -47.89 22.51
C PRO A 369 -12.15 -47.78 22.68
N ASN A 370 -12.94 -47.72 21.58
CA ASN A 370 -14.38 -47.56 21.58
C ASN A 370 -15.13 -48.82 21.09
N GLY A 371 -14.44 -49.95 20.96
CA GLY A 371 -15.00 -51.21 20.42
C GLY A 371 -14.86 -51.31 18.89
N PRO A 372 -15.29 -52.45 18.30
CA PRO A 372 -15.22 -52.68 16.86
C PRO A 372 -16.20 -51.82 16.09
N GLY A 373 -15.82 -51.42 14.88
CA GLY A 373 -16.63 -50.62 13.97
C GLY A 373 -16.54 -49.13 14.21
N ALA A 374 -17.48 -48.39 13.59
CA ALA A 374 -17.47 -46.93 13.63
C ALA A 374 -17.82 -46.39 15.04
N ASN A 375 -17.08 -45.40 15.50
CA ASN A 375 -17.31 -44.78 16.79
C ASN A 375 -18.65 -44.04 16.84
N ALA A 376 -19.54 -44.49 17.73
CA ALA A 376 -20.91 -43.95 17.85
C ALA A 376 -20.93 -42.44 18.17
N ALA A 377 -19.93 -41.92 18.92
CA ALA A 377 -19.88 -40.50 19.22
C ALA A 377 -19.49 -39.66 17.97
N VAL A 378 -18.61 -40.20 17.13
CA VAL A 378 -18.25 -39.57 15.84
C VAL A 378 -19.42 -39.64 14.88
N LEU A 379 -20.09 -40.77 14.77
CA LEU A 379 -21.29 -40.88 13.91
C LEU A 379 -22.38 -39.89 14.33
N LYS A 380 -22.60 -39.74 15.65
CA LYS A 380 -23.56 -38.76 16.16
C LYS A 380 -23.21 -37.33 15.79
N TYR A 381 -21.91 -37.03 15.73
CA TYR A 381 -21.47 -35.72 15.25
C TYR A 381 -21.64 -35.59 13.74
N LEU A 382 -21.23 -36.57 12.96
CA LEU A 382 -21.31 -36.55 11.49
C LEU A 382 -22.74 -36.38 10.95
N VAL A 383 -23.75 -36.92 11.64
CA VAL A 383 -25.17 -36.76 11.26
C VAL A 383 -25.62 -35.29 11.30
N THR A 384 -24.90 -34.41 12.00
CA THR A 384 -25.20 -32.95 12.02
C THR A 384 -24.69 -32.22 10.81
N GLU A 385 -23.80 -32.85 10.01
CA GLU A 385 -23.20 -32.24 8.83
C GLU A 385 -24.13 -32.25 7.60
N PRO A 386 -23.96 -31.35 6.63
CA PRO A 386 -24.74 -31.33 5.41
C PRO A 386 -24.63 -32.63 4.61
N THR A 387 -25.72 -33.07 4.02
CA THR A 387 -25.76 -34.33 3.26
C THR A 387 -25.94 -34.19 1.76
N THR A 388 -26.17 -32.96 1.27
CA THR A 388 -26.31 -32.70 -0.17
C THR A 388 -24.93 -32.57 -0.79
N LEU A 389 -24.48 -33.57 -1.54
CA LEU A 389 -23.15 -33.64 -2.14
C LEU A 389 -23.17 -33.16 -3.59
N SER A 390 -22.13 -32.44 -3.98
CA SER A 390 -21.70 -32.41 -5.37
C SER A 390 -20.84 -33.66 -5.64
N THR A 391 -20.93 -34.20 -6.85
CA THR A 391 -20.24 -35.44 -7.23
C THR A 391 -18.76 -35.27 -7.50
N ILE A 392 -18.19 -34.12 -7.21
CA ILE A 392 -16.81 -33.76 -7.51
C ILE A 392 -16.10 -33.47 -6.19
N GLY A 393 -14.96 -34.11 -5.95
CA GLY A 393 -14.12 -33.90 -4.74
C GLY A 393 -14.19 -35.07 -3.75
N GLY A 394 -13.42 -34.95 -2.66
CA GLY A 394 -13.26 -36.02 -1.70
C GLY A 394 -12.60 -37.26 -2.31
N ASP A 395 -13.19 -38.44 -2.05
CA ASP A 395 -12.79 -39.70 -2.67
C ASP A 395 -13.64 -40.07 -3.92
N GLY A 396 -14.14 -39.06 -4.60
CA GLY A 396 -15.00 -39.22 -5.79
C GLY A 396 -16.44 -39.57 -5.45
N GLY A 397 -16.89 -39.29 -4.25
CA GLY A 397 -18.22 -39.59 -3.77
C GLY A 397 -18.38 -41.01 -3.22
N LEU A 398 -17.27 -41.74 -3.04
CA LEU A 398 -17.29 -43.10 -2.50
C LEU A 398 -17.75 -43.06 -1.02
N ASN A 399 -17.00 -42.39 -0.15
CA ASN A 399 -17.31 -42.21 1.25
C ASN A 399 -17.34 -40.73 1.65
N SER A 400 -16.79 -39.86 0.82
CA SER A 400 -16.79 -38.42 0.98
C SER A 400 -17.09 -37.72 -0.33
N GLY A 401 -17.65 -36.54 -0.25
CA GLY A 401 -17.90 -35.67 -1.38
C GLY A 401 -17.74 -34.21 -0.97
N GLU A 402 -17.86 -33.28 -1.89
CA GLU A 402 -17.82 -31.85 -1.60
C GLU A 402 -19.23 -31.25 -1.56
N ILE A 403 -19.42 -30.32 -0.65
CA ILE A 403 -20.48 -29.33 -0.72
C ILE A 403 -19.89 -28.01 -1.16
N VAL A 404 -20.66 -27.28 -1.96
CA VAL A 404 -20.35 -25.91 -2.37
C VAL A 404 -21.39 -25.01 -1.73
N PHE A 405 -20.95 -23.97 -1.03
CA PHE A 405 -21.84 -23.07 -0.34
C PHE A 405 -21.33 -21.64 -0.38
N SER A 406 -22.19 -20.69 -0.06
CA SER A 406 -21.86 -19.27 0.00
C SER A 406 -21.48 -18.92 1.43
N SER A 407 -20.19 -18.67 1.66
CA SER A 407 -19.61 -18.30 2.94
C SER A 407 -19.55 -16.79 3.10
N PRO A 408 -20.00 -16.19 4.23
CA PRO A 408 -19.73 -14.80 4.53
C PRO A 408 -18.24 -14.54 4.71
N ALA A 409 -17.73 -13.48 4.07
CA ALA A 409 -16.34 -13.04 4.20
C ALA A 409 -16.29 -11.54 4.58
N PRO A 410 -16.74 -11.16 5.80
CA PRO A 410 -16.74 -9.78 6.22
C PRO A 410 -15.34 -9.28 6.55
N ALA A 411 -15.08 -8.00 6.20
CA ALA A 411 -13.88 -7.31 6.63
C ALA A 411 -14.19 -5.93 7.23
N THR A 412 -13.44 -5.58 8.25
CA THR A 412 -13.45 -4.28 8.90
C THR A 412 -12.05 -3.70 8.84
N LEU A 413 -11.87 -2.61 8.11
CA LEU A 413 -10.58 -1.96 7.94
C LEU A 413 -10.66 -0.56 8.54
N ASN A 414 -9.63 -0.16 9.29
CA ASN A 414 -9.51 1.19 9.84
C ASN A 414 -8.09 1.68 9.69
N THR A 415 -7.94 2.89 9.15
CA THR A 415 -6.64 3.54 8.97
C THR A 415 -6.73 4.95 9.54
N SER A 416 -5.74 5.32 10.36
CA SER A 416 -5.58 6.68 10.88
C SER A 416 -4.19 7.19 10.59
N ILE A 417 -4.09 8.37 10.02
CA ILE A 417 -2.83 9.02 9.64
C ILE A 417 -2.80 10.41 10.27
N LEU A 418 -1.70 10.72 10.92
CA LEU A 418 -1.42 12.06 11.45
C LEU A 418 -0.05 12.50 10.95
N LYS A 419 0.03 13.67 10.34
CA LYS A 419 1.29 14.32 9.96
C LYS A 419 1.38 15.69 10.61
N ILE A 420 2.56 16.05 11.06
CA ILE A 420 2.88 17.35 11.64
C ILE A 420 4.12 17.87 10.93
N ASP A 421 4.05 19.08 10.41
CA ASP A 421 5.13 19.75 9.71
C ASP A 421 5.52 21.01 10.49
N TYR A 422 6.81 21.19 10.75
CA TYR A 422 7.33 22.31 11.53
C TYR A 422 8.50 23.00 10.81
N THR A 423 8.27 24.23 10.38
CA THR A 423 9.29 25.15 9.89
C THR A 423 9.83 25.98 11.02
N MET A 424 10.95 25.56 11.62
CA MET A 424 11.61 26.32 12.68
C MET A 424 12.12 27.66 12.14
N ASN A 425 12.76 27.64 10.98
CA ASN A 425 13.27 28.79 10.24
C ASN A 425 13.57 28.37 8.79
N SER A 426 14.02 29.29 7.93
CA SER A 426 14.35 29.04 6.52
C SER A 426 15.45 27.98 6.28
N LYS A 427 16.10 27.50 7.33
CA LYS A 427 17.18 26.51 7.24
C LYS A 427 16.84 25.17 7.89
N ASN A 428 15.75 25.10 8.65
CA ASN A 428 15.41 23.90 9.40
C ASN A 428 13.92 23.58 9.27
N HIS A 429 13.63 22.46 8.63
CA HIS A 429 12.29 21.93 8.45
C HIS A 429 12.22 20.53 9.06
N PHE A 430 11.16 20.26 9.80
CA PHE A 430 10.92 18.98 10.45
C PHE A 430 9.55 18.46 10.06
N PHE A 431 9.42 17.16 9.92
CA PHE A 431 8.12 16.53 9.90
C PHE A 431 8.09 15.30 10.81
N ALA A 432 6.89 14.97 11.26
CA ALA A 432 6.58 13.72 11.95
C ALA A 432 5.28 13.14 11.38
N ARG A 433 5.26 11.84 11.09
CA ARG A 433 4.07 11.13 10.63
C ARG A 433 3.85 9.88 11.48
N GLY A 434 2.59 9.64 11.87
CA GLY A 434 2.12 8.40 12.45
C GLY A 434 1.07 7.76 11.55
N ASN A 435 1.10 6.42 11.44
CA ASN A 435 0.11 5.62 10.75
C ASN A 435 -0.32 4.49 11.68
N LEU A 436 -1.63 4.32 11.86
CA LEU A 436 -2.22 3.25 12.66
C LEU A 436 -3.24 2.50 11.81
N GLN A 437 -3.11 1.18 11.76
CA GLN A 437 -4.06 0.28 11.13
C GLN A 437 -4.66 -0.64 12.19
N LYS A 438 -5.94 -0.95 12.03
CA LYS A 438 -6.63 -1.96 12.81
C LYS A 438 -7.68 -2.62 11.92
N ASP A 439 -7.33 -3.76 11.41
CA ASP A 439 -8.14 -4.49 10.46
C ASP A 439 -8.50 -5.87 11.02
N THR A 440 -9.68 -6.33 10.67
CA THR A 440 -10.12 -7.70 10.92
C THR A 440 -10.81 -8.22 9.67
N THR A 441 -10.38 -9.36 9.16
CA THR A 441 -10.98 -10.04 8.02
C THR A 441 -11.33 -11.46 8.44
N ALA A 442 -12.56 -11.90 8.19
CA ALA A 442 -12.95 -13.29 8.39
C ALA A 442 -12.59 -14.09 7.13
N GLY A 443 -12.07 -15.29 7.32
CA GLY A 443 -12.00 -16.30 6.27
C GLY A 443 -13.32 -17.05 6.12
N ASP A 444 -13.31 -18.11 5.28
CA ASP A 444 -14.49 -18.91 5.03
C ASP A 444 -14.98 -19.67 6.27
N GLU A 445 -16.28 -19.93 6.32
CA GLU A 445 -16.86 -20.90 7.23
C GLU A 445 -16.37 -22.32 6.88
N ASN A 446 -16.19 -23.17 7.89
CA ASN A 446 -15.90 -24.58 7.63
C ASN A 446 -17.12 -25.31 7.04
N PHE A 447 -18.31 -24.96 7.54
CA PHE A 447 -19.59 -25.45 7.07
C PHE A 447 -20.62 -24.34 7.13
N PRO A 448 -21.70 -24.43 6.33
CA PRO A 448 -22.74 -23.41 6.28
C PRO A 448 -23.31 -23.04 7.65
N GLY A 449 -23.24 -21.77 8.03
CA GLY A 449 -23.78 -21.26 9.29
C GLY A 449 -22.91 -21.47 10.51
N GLN A 450 -21.70 -22.00 10.34
CA GLN A 450 -20.69 -22.05 11.40
C GLN A 450 -19.88 -20.77 11.46
N PRO A 451 -19.21 -20.48 12.58
CA PRO A 451 -18.23 -19.38 12.61
C PRO A 451 -17.11 -19.56 11.58
N ALA A 452 -16.56 -18.46 11.11
CA ALA A 452 -15.41 -18.48 10.21
C ALA A 452 -14.27 -19.34 10.80
N ALA A 453 -13.64 -20.14 9.95
CA ALA A 453 -12.56 -21.05 10.34
C ALA A 453 -11.34 -20.30 10.85
N ILE A 454 -11.09 -19.12 10.29
CA ILE A 454 -9.93 -18.29 10.58
C ILE A 454 -10.30 -16.82 10.56
N PHE A 455 -9.64 -16.03 11.40
CA PHE A 455 -9.67 -14.57 11.36
C PHE A 455 -8.25 -14.05 11.16
N TYR A 456 -8.15 -13.01 10.34
CA TYR A 456 -6.91 -12.26 10.11
C TYR A 456 -7.07 -10.91 10.78
N ASP A 457 -6.27 -10.65 11.80
CA ASP A 457 -6.19 -9.35 12.46
C ASP A 457 -4.88 -8.67 12.08
N ASP A 458 -4.95 -7.42 11.61
CA ASP A 458 -3.80 -6.56 11.36
C ASP A 458 -3.83 -5.35 12.29
N ASN A 459 -2.77 -5.19 13.07
CA ASN A 459 -2.53 -4.06 13.97
C ASN A 459 -1.19 -3.40 13.61
N THR A 460 -0.99 -3.13 12.33
CA THR A 460 0.22 -2.51 11.80
C THR A 460 0.30 -1.04 12.21
N LYS A 461 1.49 -0.62 12.61
CA LYS A 461 1.77 0.74 13.06
C LYS A 461 3.08 1.22 12.47
N GLY A 462 3.12 2.49 12.09
CA GLY A 462 4.33 3.12 11.60
C GLY A 462 4.47 4.56 12.08
N MET A 463 5.70 4.99 12.20
CA MET A 463 6.03 6.39 12.42
C MET A 463 7.27 6.76 11.62
N SER A 464 7.31 7.99 11.14
CA SER A 464 8.47 8.57 10.46
C SER A 464 8.74 9.98 10.98
N PHE A 465 10.01 10.34 11.00
CA PHE A 465 10.51 11.67 11.32
C PHE A 465 11.51 12.10 10.26
N GLY A 466 11.45 13.36 9.86
CA GLY A 466 12.41 13.94 8.94
C GLY A 466 12.90 15.28 9.45
N HIS A 467 14.16 15.58 9.14
CA HIS A 467 14.79 16.86 9.37
C HIS A 467 15.61 17.26 8.15
N THR A 468 15.18 18.30 7.49
CA THR A 468 15.93 18.94 6.40
C THR A 468 16.64 20.17 6.94
N TRP A 469 17.98 20.17 6.87
CA TRP A 469 18.85 21.24 7.34
C TRP A 469 19.66 21.85 6.20
N ILE A 470 19.52 23.14 5.98
CA ILE A 470 20.14 23.92 4.92
C ILE A 470 21.05 25.01 5.54
N PRO A 471 22.24 24.67 6.09
CA PRO A 471 23.11 25.65 6.73
C PRO A 471 23.62 26.72 5.77
N THR A 472 23.89 26.34 4.53
CA THR A 472 24.34 27.24 3.46
C THR A 472 23.73 26.83 2.14
N ALA A 473 23.81 27.69 1.11
CA ALA A 473 23.32 27.37 -0.24
C ALA A 473 24.04 26.16 -0.91
N HIS A 474 25.15 25.69 -0.36
CA HIS A 474 25.96 24.60 -0.90
C HIS A 474 25.92 23.32 -0.03
N ILE A 475 25.30 23.39 1.14
CA ILE A 475 25.24 22.26 2.07
C ILE A 475 23.78 22.03 2.45
N VAL A 476 23.30 20.85 2.17
CA VAL A 476 21.99 20.37 2.63
C VAL A 476 22.16 19.01 3.27
N ASN A 477 21.52 18.81 4.40
CA ASN A 477 21.41 17.51 5.03
C ASN A 477 19.92 17.16 5.20
N ASP A 478 19.51 16.04 4.66
CA ASP A 478 18.18 15.48 4.86
C ASP A 478 18.34 14.17 5.63
N ALA A 479 17.84 14.16 6.86
CA ALA A 479 17.91 13.02 7.74
C ALA A 479 16.49 12.50 8.00
N ARG A 480 16.28 11.19 7.80
CA ARG A 480 15.01 10.53 8.04
C ARG A 480 15.18 9.33 8.94
N TYR A 481 14.22 9.16 9.83
CA TYR A 481 14.14 8.01 10.71
C TYR A 481 12.71 7.47 10.68
N GLY A 482 12.58 6.18 10.57
CA GLY A 482 11.28 5.52 10.60
C GLY A 482 11.30 4.21 11.33
N TYR A 483 10.12 3.86 11.83
CA TYR A 483 9.84 2.58 12.45
C TYR A 483 8.50 2.05 11.94
N VAL A 484 8.50 0.84 11.43
CA VAL A 484 7.29 0.12 11.03
C VAL A 484 7.24 -1.20 11.81
N ARG A 485 6.10 -1.43 12.45
CA ARG A 485 5.78 -2.71 13.07
C ARG A 485 4.61 -3.33 12.32
N GLN A 486 4.87 -4.38 11.58
CA GLN A 486 3.82 -5.21 11.00
C GLN A 486 3.26 -6.11 12.11
N GLY A 487 1.99 -5.90 12.45
CA GLY A 487 1.29 -6.64 13.50
C GLY A 487 0.22 -7.53 12.89
N TRP A 488 0.58 -8.75 12.51
CA TRP A 488 -0.32 -9.69 11.86
C TRP A 488 -0.56 -10.91 12.74
N GLN A 489 -1.82 -11.30 12.90
CA GLN A 489 -2.21 -12.47 13.67
C GLN A 489 -3.29 -13.26 12.93
N ASN A 490 -3.10 -14.57 12.88
CA ASN A 490 -4.13 -15.52 12.49
C ASN A 490 -4.72 -16.15 13.74
N GLY A 491 -6.04 -16.08 13.88
CA GLY A 491 -6.77 -16.69 14.98
C GLY A 491 -7.82 -17.66 14.47
N GLY A 492 -8.07 -18.78 15.16
CA GLY A 492 -9.22 -19.66 14.92
C GLY A 492 -10.37 -19.32 15.88
N ILE A 493 -11.59 -19.40 15.41
CA ILE A 493 -12.88 -19.49 16.15
C ILE A 493 -13.36 -18.27 16.94
N ALA A 494 -12.57 -17.28 17.28
CA ALA A 494 -13.08 -16.03 17.85
C ALA A 494 -12.08 -14.89 17.72
N PRO A 495 -12.51 -13.67 17.36
CA PRO A 495 -11.62 -12.51 17.42
C PRO A 495 -11.21 -12.27 18.86
N ARG A 496 -9.95 -12.50 19.19
CA ARG A 496 -9.36 -12.01 20.44
C ARG A 496 -9.15 -10.51 20.24
N HIS A 497 -9.83 -9.70 21.03
CA HIS A 497 -9.55 -8.27 21.08
C HIS A 497 -8.08 -8.09 21.47
N MET A 498 -7.26 -7.68 20.51
CA MET A 498 -5.91 -7.20 20.81
C MET A 498 -6.05 -5.84 21.48
N GLY A 499 -5.65 -5.74 22.73
CA GLY A 499 -5.61 -4.53 23.53
C GLY A 499 -4.55 -3.52 23.04
#